data_ec4ac3e90dcbdf4a897ec0e1af54c5b5
#
_entry.id   ec4ac3e90dcbdf4a897ec0e1af54c5b5
#
_cell.length_a   1.000
_cell.length_b   1.000
_cell.length_c   1.000
_cell.angle_alpha   90.00
_cell.angle_beta   90.00
_cell.angle_gamma   90.00
#
_symmetry.space_group_name_H-M   'P 1'
#
loop_
_entity.id
_entity.type
_entity.pdbx_description
1 polymer ?
#
loop_
_entity_poly.entity_id
_entity_poly.type
_entity_poly.pdbx_seq_one_letter_code
_entity_poly.pdbx_strand_id
1 'polypeptide(L)'
;IPRIETCYPDGFEFSYNEGSADYVYLSEKLQTLSGKKLQTKRNLVNRFLANYEGRWSYEDITPDNVRDALKFHFKWCELNGCMRDQAFFGETCAIGIALNNWDALGLRGGILRLDGEIIAFTFGCQATDDMYVVQIEKADHNIAGAYQMINQQFVKRNCTEVLYVNREEDLGIEGLRKAKRSYHPAFMAKKYMAVPKGANQ
;
A
#
# COMPACT_ATOMS: atom_id res chain seq x y z
N ILE A 1 -11.03 -21.24 4.18
CA ILE A 1 -10.96 -22.70 3.96
C ILE A 1 -12.18 -23.40 4.57
N PRO A 2 -12.48 -23.31 5.88
CA PRO A 2 -13.56 -24.11 6.48
C PRO A 2 -14.91 -23.99 5.77
N ARG A 3 -15.25 -22.78 5.30
CA ARG A 3 -16.54 -22.52 4.62
C ARG A 3 -16.62 -23.19 3.24
N ILE A 4 -15.51 -23.25 2.51
CA ILE A 4 -15.43 -23.94 1.22
C ILE A 4 -15.50 -25.45 1.44
N GLU A 5 -14.77 -25.98 2.41
CA GLU A 5 -14.77 -27.40 2.75
C GLU A 5 -16.14 -27.90 3.24
N THR A 6 -16.91 -27.01 3.92
CA THR A 6 -18.28 -27.35 4.32
C THR A 6 -19.22 -27.45 3.13
N CYS A 7 -19.09 -26.54 2.13
CA CYS A 7 -19.94 -26.56 0.95
C CYS A 7 -19.53 -27.61 -0.10
N TYR A 8 -18.22 -27.89 -0.17
CA TYR A 8 -17.62 -28.79 -1.17
C TYR A 8 -16.60 -29.72 -0.49
N PRO A 9 -17.04 -30.70 0.28
CA PRO A 9 -16.16 -31.65 0.96
C PRO A 9 -15.20 -32.31 -0.04
N ASP A 10 -13.90 -32.27 0.26
CA ASP A 10 -12.84 -32.84 -0.61
C ASP A 10 -12.75 -32.27 -2.05
N GLY A 11 -13.48 -31.23 -2.35
CA GLY A 11 -13.55 -30.65 -3.71
C GLY A 11 -12.32 -29.86 -4.15
N PHE A 12 -11.47 -29.40 -3.21
CA PHE A 12 -10.36 -28.49 -3.50
C PHE A 12 -9.06 -28.93 -2.84
N GLU A 13 -7.96 -28.60 -3.50
CA GLU A 13 -6.62 -28.56 -2.91
C GLU A 13 -6.28 -27.12 -2.52
N PHE A 14 -5.75 -26.93 -1.29
CA PHE A 14 -5.37 -25.62 -0.79
C PHE A 14 -3.86 -25.51 -0.69
N SER A 15 -3.30 -24.49 -1.30
CA SER A 15 -1.87 -24.16 -1.15
C SER A 15 -1.70 -22.76 -0.53
N TYR A 16 -0.66 -22.60 0.26
CA TYR A 16 -0.28 -21.35 0.89
C TYR A 16 1.09 -20.90 0.41
N ASN A 17 1.19 -19.62 0.01
CA ASN A 17 2.46 -18.98 -0.29
C ASN A 17 2.67 -17.84 0.69
N GLU A 18 3.80 -17.83 1.41
CA GLU A 18 4.11 -16.76 2.38
C GLU A 18 4.16 -15.39 1.73
N GLY A 19 4.67 -15.29 0.48
CA GLY A 19 4.75 -14.04 -0.27
C GLY A 19 3.40 -13.43 -0.65
N SER A 20 2.29 -14.19 -0.54
CA SER A 20 0.92 -13.72 -0.79
C SER A 20 0.16 -13.31 0.47
N ALA A 21 0.77 -13.42 1.66
CA ALA A 21 0.13 -13.00 2.90
C ALA A 21 0.18 -11.49 3.06
N ASP A 22 -0.95 -10.89 3.48
CA ASP A 22 -1.02 -9.44 3.68
C ASP A 22 -0.44 -9.03 5.04
N TYR A 23 0.24 -7.91 5.03
CA TYR A 23 0.79 -7.25 6.21
C TYR A 23 -0.25 -6.32 6.82
N VAL A 24 -0.77 -6.66 7.99
CA VAL A 24 -1.80 -5.90 8.71
C VAL A 24 -1.20 -5.22 9.94
N TYR A 25 -1.44 -3.91 10.07
CA TYR A 25 -0.90 -3.08 11.13
C TYR A 25 -2.02 -2.44 11.94
N LEU A 26 -1.73 -2.11 13.20
CA LEU A 26 -2.60 -1.22 13.96
C LEU A 26 -2.54 0.19 13.38
N SER A 27 -3.71 0.77 13.06
CA SER A 27 -3.82 2.12 12.49
C SER A 27 -3.14 3.16 13.37
N GLU A 28 -3.38 3.14 14.68
CA GLU A 28 -2.73 4.02 15.65
C GLU A 28 -1.20 3.99 15.56
N LYS A 29 -0.61 2.79 15.34
CA LYS A 29 0.86 2.65 15.24
C LYS A 29 1.43 3.28 13.98
N LEU A 30 0.72 3.21 12.86
CA LEU A 30 1.13 3.88 11.63
C LEU A 30 0.95 5.40 11.71
N GLN A 31 -0.12 5.87 12.38
CA GLN A 31 -0.36 7.29 12.60
C GLN A 31 0.72 7.95 13.46
N THR A 32 1.05 7.33 14.59
CA THR A 32 1.91 7.94 15.61
C THR A 32 3.38 7.56 15.46
N LEU A 33 3.67 6.40 14.85
CA LEU A 33 4.97 5.74 14.84
C LEU A 33 5.54 5.59 16.25
N SER A 34 4.68 5.35 17.23
CA SER A 34 5.01 5.31 18.66
C SER A 34 5.74 4.01 19.04
N GLY A 35 6.56 4.11 20.10
CA GLY A 35 7.28 3.00 20.67
C GLY A 35 8.70 2.80 20.09
N LYS A 36 9.50 1.99 20.79
CA LYS A 36 10.91 1.74 20.46
C LYS A 36 11.09 1.06 19.08
N LYS A 37 10.20 0.12 18.77
CA LYS A 37 10.28 -0.65 17.52
C LYS A 37 10.12 0.24 16.26
N LEU A 38 9.34 1.33 16.33
CA LEU A 38 9.11 2.25 15.21
C LEU A 38 10.00 3.49 15.24
N GLN A 39 10.98 3.56 16.15
CA GLN A 39 11.86 4.72 16.28
C GLN A 39 12.57 5.08 14.96
N THR A 40 13.06 4.09 14.22
CA THR A 40 13.74 4.35 12.93
C THR A 40 12.80 5.01 11.92
N LYS A 41 11.52 4.58 11.87
CA LYS A 41 10.52 5.17 10.97
C LYS A 41 10.18 6.60 11.40
N ARG A 42 10.01 6.83 12.70
CA ARG A 42 9.78 8.16 13.26
C ARG A 42 10.97 9.10 12.99
N ASN A 43 12.20 8.61 13.12
CA ASN A 43 13.39 9.40 12.82
C ASN A 43 13.47 9.81 11.34
N LEU A 44 13.04 8.93 10.41
CA LEU A 44 12.96 9.27 8.98
C LEU A 44 11.93 10.36 8.72
N VAL A 45 10.75 10.30 9.35
CA VAL A 45 9.73 11.34 9.28
C VAL A 45 10.25 12.66 9.86
N ASN A 46 10.83 12.62 11.06
CA ASN A 46 11.35 13.83 11.71
C ASN A 46 12.46 14.49 10.87
N ARG A 47 13.34 13.69 10.27
CA ARG A 47 14.38 14.20 9.38
C ARG A 47 13.79 14.80 8.11
N PHE A 48 12.77 14.20 7.52
CA PHE A 48 12.05 14.76 6.38
C PHE A 48 11.45 16.12 6.75
N LEU A 49 10.73 16.20 7.88
CA LEU A 49 10.11 17.44 8.36
C LEU A 49 11.16 18.55 8.59
N ALA A 50 12.30 18.22 9.19
CA ALA A 50 13.36 19.20 9.44
C ALA A 50 14.06 19.67 8.15
N ASN A 51 14.31 18.75 7.21
CA ASN A 51 15.04 19.10 5.97
C ASN A 51 14.17 19.89 4.98
N TYR A 52 12.84 19.76 5.07
CA TYR A 52 11.91 20.30 4.09
C TYR A 52 10.82 21.17 4.74
N GLU A 53 11.11 21.75 5.89
CA GLU A 53 10.20 22.66 6.60
C GLU A 53 9.69 23.79 5.67
N GLY A 54 8.36 23.97 5.63
CA GLY A 54 7.72 24.99 4.77
C GLY A 54 7.74 24.70 3.27
N ARG A 55 8.35 23.58 2.83
CA ARG A 55 8.53 23.24 1.41
C ARG A 55 7.70 22.06 0.96
N TRP A 56 7.11 21.30 1.86
CA TRP A 56 6.28 20.14 1.55
C TRP A 56 4.81 20.40 1.83
N SER A 57 3.93 19.69 1.13
CA SER A 57 2.50 19.69 1.37
C SER A 57 1.92 18.29 1.14
N TYR A 58 0.82 18.00 1.83
CA TYR A 58 -0.01 16.82 1.58
C TYR A 58 -1.39 17.30 1.12
N GLU A 59 -1.90 16.70 0.05
CA GLU A 59 -3.24 16.96 -0.47
C GLU A 59 -3.97 15.65 -0.74
N ASP A 60 -5.30 15.66 -0.64
CA ASP A 60 -6.13 14.52 -1.02
C ASP A 60 -6.16 14.38 -2.55
N ILE A 61 -6.25 13.14 -3.06
CA ILE A 61 -6.51 12.92 -4.48
C ILE A 61 -7.96 13.28 -4.77
N THR A 62 -8.14 14.11 -5.80
CA THR A 62 -9.43 14.62 -6.28
C THR A 62 -9.49 14.47 -7.81
N PRO A 63 -10.67 14.64 -8.46
CA PRO A 63 -10.76 14.66 -9.93
C PRO A 63 -9.83 15.66 -10.59
N ASP A 64 -9.47 16.76 -9.90
CA ASP A 64 -8.63 17.82 -10.47
C ASP A 64 -7.14 17.45 -10.52
N ASN A 65 -6.66 16.63 -9.54
CA ASN A 65 -5.24 16.26 -9.43
C ASN A 65 -4.95 14.77 -9.66
N VAL A 66 -5.97 13.94 -9.88
CA VAL A 66 -5.82 12.49 -10.10
C VAL A 66 -4.87 12.17 -11.27
N ARG A 67 -4.87 12.99 -12.30
CA ARG A 67 -3.96 12.83 -13.45
C ARG A 67 -2.50 13.07 -13.10
N ASP A 68 -2.23 13.88 -12.09
CA ASP A 68 -0.88 14.12 -11.61
C ASP A 68 -0.31 12.90 -10.88
N ALA A 69 -1.14 12.19 -10.10
CA ALA A 69 -0.77 10.91 -9.50
C ALA A 69 -0.37 9.87 -10.58
N LEU A 70 -1.13 9.81 -11.70
CA LEU A 70 -0.80 8.93 -12.83
C LEU A 70 0.52 9.34 -13.51
N LYS A 71 0.76 10.63 -13.74
CA LYS A 71 2.04 11.13 -14.29
C LYS A 71 3.21 10.75 -13.38
N PHE A 72 3.05 10.92 -12.06
CA PHE A 72 4.08 10.51 -11.11
C PHE A 72 4.31 8.99 -11.13
N HIS A 73 3.28 8.18 -11.28
CA HIS A 73 3.43 6.74 -11.44
C HIS A 73 4.35 6.40 -12.59
N PHE A 74 4.16 6.97 -13.79
CA PHE A 74 5.04 6.75 -14.94
C PHE A 74 6.49 7.21 -14.65
N LYS A 75 6.68 8.39 -14.06
CA LYS A 75 8.01 8.86 -13.64
C LYS A 75 8.66 7.90 -12.64
N TRP A 76 7.91 7.43 -11.66
CA TRP A 76 8.39 6.44 -10.69
C TRP A 76 8.85 5.15 -11.38
N CYS A 77 8.16 4.75 -12.41
CA CYS A 77 8.45 3.57 -13.19
C CYS A 77 9.73 3.69 -14.01
N GLU A 78 9.96 4.83 -14.62
CA GLU A 78 11.22 5.12 -15.30
C GLU A 78 12.39 5.06 -14.32
N LEU A 79 12.26 5.69 -13.14
CA LEU A 79 13.29 5.69 -12.10
C LEU A 79 13.60 4.30 -11.53
N ASN A 80 12.63 3.39 -11.53
CA ASN A 80 12.79 2.04 -10.97
C ASN A 80 13.01 0.95 -12.04
N GLY A 81 13.14 1.31 -13.32
CA GLY A 81 13.43 0.37 -14.41
C GLY A 81 12.31 -0.61 -14.72
N CYS A 82 11.08 -0.31 -14.29
CA CYS A 82 9.95 -1.23 -14.39
C CYS A 82 9.45 -1.45 -15.84
N MET A 83 9.82 -0.60 -16.78
CA MET A 83 9.34 -0.63 -18.19
C MET A 83 9.61 -1.92 -18.95
N ARG A 84 10.37 -2.86 -18.36
CA ARG A 84 10.74 -4.14 -18.95
C ARG A 84 10.05 -5.35 -18.32
N ASP A 85 9.21 -5.14 -17.29
CA ASP A 85 8.58 -6.22 -16.54
C ASP A 85 7.09 -6.33 -16.89
N GLN A 86 6.64 -7.53 -17.21
CA GLN A 86 5.24 -7.83 -17.57
C GLN A 86 4.27 -7.64 -16.39
N ALA A 87 4.73 -7.90 -15.16
CA ALA A 87 3.97 -7.67 -13.94
C ALA A 87 3.68 -6.18 -13.72
N PHE A 88 4.62 -5.33 -14.11
CA PHE A 88 4.49 -3.87 -14.09
C PHE A 88 3.38 -3.34 -15.02
N PHE A 89 3.23 -3.96 -16.20
CA PHE A 89 2.15 -3.57 -17.12
C PHE A 89 0.77 -3.80 -16.49
N GLY A 90 0.61 -4.91 -15.76
CA GLY A 90 -0.60 -5.21 -15.00
C GLY A 90 -0.89 -4.17 -13.91
N GLU A 91 0.12 -3.78 -13.12
CA GLU A 91 -0.02 -2.75 -12.07
C GLU A 91 -0.39 -1.39 -12.68
N THR A 92 0.25 -0.99 -13.78
CA THR A 92 -0.06 0.28 -14.47
C THR A 92 -1.50 0.30 -14.99
N CYS A 93 -1.96 -0.79 -15.59
CA CYS A 93 -3.36 -0.92 -16.02
C CYS A 93 -4.33 -0.83 -14.83
N ALA A 94 -4.02 -1.53 -13.73
CA ALA A 94 -4.84 -1.51 -12.51
C ALA A 94 -4.93 -0.10 -11.91
N ILE A 95 -3.81 0.62 -11.83
CA ILE A 95 -3.78 2.01 -11.38
C ILE A 95 -4.62 2.90 -12.30
N GLY A 96 -4.46 2.77 -13.62
CA GLY A 96 -5.25 3.54 -14.59
C GLY A 96 -6.75 3.28 -14.47
N ILE A 97 -7.15 2.01 -14.30
CA ILE A 97 -8.56 1.62 -14.08
C ILE A 97 -9.07 2.21 -12.75
N ALA A 98 -8.30 2.10 -11.67
CA ALA A 98 -8.66 2.62 -10.35
C ALA A 98 -8.88 4.14 -10.39
N LEU A 99 -7.96 4.89 -11.00
CA LEU A 99 -8.04 6.35 -11.11
C LEU A 99 -9.22 6.81 -11.99
N ASN A 100 -9.62 6.03 -13.00
CA ASN A 100 -10.79 6.33 -13.84
C ASN A 100 -12.13 5.93 -13.21
N ASN A 101 -12.14 5.10 -12.17
CA ASN A 101 -13.33 4.63 -11.47
C ASN A 101 -13.32 5.02 -9.99
N TRP A 102 -12.66 6.12 -9.65
CA TRP A 102 -12.34 6.57 -8.31
C TRP A 102 -13.53 6.55 -7.34
N ASP A 103 -14.60 7.23 -7.71
CA ASP A 103 -15.80 7.33 -6.86
C ASP A 103 -16.55 6.00 -6.76
N ALA A 104 -16.68 5.28 -7.88
CA ALA A 104 -17.37 3.98 -7.93
C ALA A 104 -16.69 2.92 -7.06
N LEU A 105 -15.36 3.00 -6.91
CA LEU A 105 -14.55 2.11 -6.06
C LEU A 105 -14.43 2.63 -4.61
N GLY A 106 -15.01 3.78 -4.28
CA GLY A 106 -14.90 4.38 -2.94
C GLY A 106 -13.47 4.68 -2.52
N LEU A 107 -12.59 4.99 -3.48
CA LEU A 107 -11.18 5.21 -3.21
C LEU A 107 -10.95 6.55 -2.52
N ARG A 108 -9.97 6.55 -1.62
CA ARG A 108 -9.36 7.76 -1.07
C ARG A 108 -7.86 7.68 -1.28
N GLY A 109 -7.23 8.81 -1.51
CA GLY A 109 -5.80 8.85 -1.76
C GLY A 109 -5.18 10.16 -1.35
N GLY A 110 -3.85 10.18 -1.36
CA GLY A 110 -3.07 11.36 -1.03
C GLY A 110 -1.85 11.51 -1.90
N ILE A 111 -1.47 12.75 -2.10
CA ILE A 111 -0.27 13.18 -2.81
C ILE A 111 0.62 13.94 -1.83
N LEU A 112 1.91 13.65 -1.84
CA LEU A 112 2.93 14.40 -1.14
C LEU A 112 3.73 15.20 -2.16
N ARG A 113 3.81 16.54 -1.95
CA ARG A 113 4.61 17.42 -2.79
C ARG A 113 5.81 17.97 -2.02
N LEU A 114 6.86 18.24 -2.74
CA LEU A 114 8.04 18.99 -2.28
C LEU A 114 8.35 20.05 -3.33
N ASP A 115 8.41 21.31 -2.91
CA ASP A 115 8.60 22.48 -3.81
C ASP A 115 7.59 22.50 -4.98
N GLY A 116 6.35 22.03 -4.73
CA GLY A 116 5.30 21.92 -5.74
C GLY A 116 5.33 20.65 -6.58
N GLU A 117 6.45 19.92 -6.64
CA GLU A 117 6.60 18.68 -7.40
C GLU A 117 6.08 17.47 -6.59
N ILE A 118 5.40 16.54 -7.27
CA ILE A 118 4.96 15.30 -6.63
C ILE A 118 6.18 14.41 -6.35
N ILE A 119 6.29 13.97 -5.10
CA ILE A 119 7.33 13.04 -4.65
C ILE A 119 6.79 11.70 -4.14
N ALA A 120 5.48 11.62 -3.88
CA ALA A 120 4.81 10.39 -3.51
C ALA A 120 3.31 10.49 -3.72
N PHE A 121 2.66 9.33 -3.93
CA PHE A 121 1.22 9.20 -3.86
C PHE A 121 0.84 7.83 -3.28
N THR A 122 -0.38 7.76 -2.75
CA THR A 122 -0.97 6.53 -2.23
C THR A 122 -2.47 6.57 -2.40
N PHE A 123 -3.10 5.41 -2.51
CA PHE A 123 -4.54 5.29 -2.41
C PHE A 123 -4.97 3.92 -1.91
N GLY A 124 -6.22 3.85 -1.49
CA GLY A 124 -6.85 2.64 -1.00
C GLY A 124 -8.34 2.84 -0.74
N CYS A 125 -8.97 1.85 -0.13
CA CYS A 125 -10.37 1.90 0.27
C CYS A 125 -10.60 1.22 1.62
N GLN A 126 -11.72 1.53 2.23
CA GLN A 126 -12.20 0.80 3.40
C GLN A 126 -12.76 -0.56 2.97
N ALA A 127 -12.21 -1.64 3.50
CA ALA A 127 -12.61 -3.01 3.16
C ALA A 127 -13.65 -3.57 4.14
N THR A 128 -13.54 -3.23 5.42
CA THR A 128 -14.49 -3.61 6.49
C THR A 128 -14.67 -2.45 7.46
N ASP A 129 -15.57 -2.57 8.40
CA ASP A 129 -15.80 -1.53 9.42
C ASP A 129 -14.55 -1.23 10.25
N ASP A 130 -13.64 -2.18 10.39
CA ASP A 130 -12.42 -2.07 11.21
C ASP A 130 -11.11 -2.09 10.40
N MET A 131 -11.17 -2.22 9.06
CA MET A 131 -9.97 -2.35 8.22
C MET A 131 -10.00 -1.47 6.97
N TYR A 132 -8.92 -0.75 6.76
CA TYR A 132 -8.61 -0.01 5.54
C TYR A 132 -7.51 -0.73 4.76
N VAL A 133 -7.63 -0.85 3.43
CA VAL A 133 -6.61 -1.44 2.55
C VAL A 133 -5.91 -0.33 1.78
N VAL A 134 -4.59 -0.26 1.91
CA VAL A 134 -3.71 0.59 1.09
C VAL A 134 -3.21 -0.25 -0.06
N GLN A 135 -3.76 -0.02 -1.24
CA GLN A 135 -3.49 -0.81 -2.45
C GLN A 135 -2.24 -0.33 -3.18
N ILE A 136 -2.05 0.98 -3.26
CA ILE A 136 -0.89 1.58 -3.93
C ILE A 136 -0.20 2.57 -3.00
N GLU A 137 1.12 2.47 -2.92
CA GLU A 137 1.98 3.43 -2.24
C GLU A 137 3.30 3.55 -3.00
N LYS A 138 3.52 4.69 -3.63
CA LYS A 138 4.72 5.00 -4.43
C LYS A 138 5.35 6.28 -3.93
N ALA A 139 6.68 6.29 -3.81
CA ALA A 139 7.44 7.48 -3.45
C ALA A 139 8.80 7.50 -4.15
N ASP A 140 9.37 8.67 -4.32
CA ASP A 140 10.74 8.82 -4.81
C ASP A 140 11.72 8.32 -3.74
N HIS A 141 12.44 7.24 -4.04
CA HIS A 141 13.39 6.62 -3.12
C HIS A 141 14.64 7.49 -2.86
N ASN A 142 14.92 8.47 -3.73
CA ASN A 142 16.02 9.41 -3.55
C ASN A 142 15.71 10.46 -2.47
N ILE A 143 14.44 10.62 -2.09
CA ILE A 143 14.01 11.54 -1.04
C ILE A 143 13.83 10.78 0.26
N ALA A 144 14.82 10.90 1.14
CA ALA A 144 14.82 10.17 2.42
C ALA A 144 13.59 10.53 3.28
N GLY A 145 12.80 9.53 3.62
CA GLY A 145 11.59 9.71 4.43
C GLY A 145 10.30 9.89 3.63
N ALA A 146 10.34 10.02 2.30
CA ALA A 146 9.14 10.22 1.48
C ALA A 146 8.11 9.10 1.65
N TYR A 147 8.52 7.81 1.61
CA TYR A 147 7.64 6.66 1.89
C TYR A 147 7.02 6.71 3.28
N GLN A 148 7.80 7.09 4.30
CA GLN A 148 7.30 7.17 5.67
C GLN A 148 6.32 8.33 5.85
N MET A 149 6.58 9.45 5.19
CA MET A 149 5.71 10.62 5.21
C MET A 149 4.38 10.33 4.53
N ILE A 150 4.38 9.83 3.28
CA ILE A 150 3.12 9.57 2.57
C ILE A 150 2.27 8.56 3.33
N ASN A 151 2.87 7.47 3.84
CA ASN A 151 2.17 6.48 4.65
C ASN A 151 1.54 7.11 5.90
N GLN A 152 2.34 7.82 6.70
CA GLN A 152 1.86 8.41 7.95
C GLN A 152 0.77 9.47 7.71
N GLN A 153 0.94 10.36 6.74
CA GLN A 153 -0.03 11.41 6.45
C GLN A 153 -1.35 10.84 5.94
N PHE A 154 -1.27 9.84 5.04
CA PHE A 154 -2.45 9.16 4.55
C PHE A 154 -3.23 8.46 5.66
N VAL A 155 -2.55 7.69 6.52
CA VAL A 155 -3.20 6.95 7.61
C VAL A 155 -3.80 7.92 8.64
N LYS A 156 -3.13 9.02 8.97
CA LYS A 156 -3.67 10.09 9.81
C LYS A 156 -4.92 10.73 9.24
N ARG A 157 -5.03 10.84 7.92
CA ARG A 157 -6.13 11.51 7.25
C ARG A 157 -7.33 10.59 7.02
N ASN A 158 -7.09 9.33 6.68
CA ASN A 158 -8.12 8.43 6.14
C ASN A 158 -8.41 7.20 6.99
N CYS A 159 -7.59 6.88 7.99
CA CYS A 159 -7.69 5.62 8.73
C CYS A 159 -7.85 5.80 10.24
N THR A 160 -8.38 6.95 10.70
CA THR A 160 -8.59 7.24 12.14
C THR A 160 -9.70 6.41 12.76
N GLU A 161 -10.71 6.06 11.96
CA GLU A 161 -11.91 5.36 12.40
C GLU A 161 -11.77 3.82 12.32
N VAL A 162 -10.66 3.31 11.77
CA VAL A 162 -10.44 1.86 11.64
C VAL A 162 -9.33 1.39 12.58
N LEU A 163 -9.47 0.15 13.06
CA LEU A 163 -8.47 -0.47 13.94
C LEU A 163 -7.22 -0.90 13.16
N TYR A 164 -7.41 -1.38 11.94
CA TYR A 164 -6.37 -2.00 11.13
C TYR A 164 -6.15 -1.28 9.79
N VAL A 165 -4.89 -1.30 9.36
CA VAL A 165 -4.47 -0.93 8.00
C VAL A 165 -3.77 -2.14 7.38
N ASN A 166 -4.36 -2.68 6.33
CA ASN A 166 -3.77 -3.71 5.49
C ASN A 166 -2.95 -3.03 4.39
N ARG A 167 -1.69 -3.39 4.23
CA ARG A 167 -0.79 -2.87 3.18
C ARG A 167 -0.40 -3.95 2.17
N GLU A 168 -1.26 -4.96 2.02
CA GLU A 168 -1.14 -6.08 1.09
C GLU A 168 0.15 -6.89 1.24
N GLU A 169 0.40 -7.80 0.30
CA GLU A 169 1.52 -8.75 0.29
C GLU A 169 2.85 -8.14 -0.15
N ASP A 170 3.94 -8.92 0.01
CA ASP A 170 5.30 -8.57 -0.45
C ASP A 170 5.68 -9.19 -1.81
N LEU A 171 4.79 -9.96 -2.43
CA LEU A 171 4.99 -10.64 -3.72
C LEU A 171 6.26 -11.53 -3.78
N GLY A 172 6.83 -11.92 -2.63
CA GLY A 172 8.09 -12.63 -2.55
C GLY A 172 9.33 -11.76 -2.77
N ILE A 173 9.18 -10.43 -2.92
CA ILE A 173 10.28 -9.49 -3.15
C ILE A 173 10.95 -9.17 -1.81
N GLU A 174 12.23 -9.55 -1.66
CA GLU A 174 12.96 -9.43 -0.39
C GLU A 174 13.02 -7.98 0.14
N GLY A 175 13.29 -7.01 -0.72
CA GLY A 175 13.33 -5.59 -0.36
C GLY A 175 11.98 -5.09 0.19
N LEU A 176 10.88 -5.47 -0.47
CA LEU A 176 9.52 -5.12 -0.04
C LEU A 176 9.15 -5.83 1.27
N ARG A 177 9.51 -7.12 1.40
CA ARG A 177 9.35 -7.89 2.62
C ARG A 177 10.05 -7.23 3.80
N LYS A 178 11.33 -6.86 3.64
CA LYS A 178 12.11 -6.16 4.66
C LYS A 178 11.47 -4.81 5.03
N ALA A 179 11.04 -4.04 4.05
CA ALA A 179 10.35 -2.77 4.27
C ALA A 179 9.06 -2.96 5.09
N LYS A 180 8.18 -3.89 4.68
CA LYS A 180 6.90 -4.16 5.37
C LYS A 180 7.12 -4.72 6.78
N ARG A 181 7.99 -5.72 6.97
CA ARG A 181 8.32 -6.28 8.30
C ARG A 181 8.90 -5.24 9.26
N SER A 182 9.62 -4.24 8.75
CA SER A 182 10.22 -3.18 9.58
C SER A 182 9.20 -2.22 10.23
N TYR A 183 7.92 -2.29 9.85
CA TYR A 183 6.82 -1.61 10.52
C TYR A 183 6.13 -2.46 11.59
N HIS A 184 6.61 -3.70 11.83
CA HIS A 184 6.11 -4.61 12.85
C HIS A 184 4.60 -4.84 12.74
N PRO A 185 4.14 -5.62 11.74
CA PRO A 185 2.72 -5.91 11.55
C PRO A 185 2.11 -6.52 12.82
N ALA A 186 0.85 -6.23 13.08
CA ALA A 186 0.09 -6.82 14.17
C ALA A 186 -0.14 -8.31 13.90
N PHE A 187 -0.44 -8.65 12.65
CA PHE A 187 -0.56 -10.03 12.16
C PHE A 187 -0.39 -10.08 10.64
N MET A 188 -0.27 -11.31 10.14
CA MET A 188 -0.26 -11.62 8.71
C MET A 188 -1.61 -12.24 8.33
N ALA A 189 -2.34 -11.61 7.39
CA ALA A 189 -3.56 -12.18 6.85
C ALA A 189 -3.22 -13.18 5.75
N LYS A 190 -3.36 -14.48 6.07
CA LYS A 190 -3.02 -15.56 5.16
C LYS A 190 -4.04 -15.69 4.03
N LYS A 191 -3.56 -15.78 2.81
CA LYS A 191 -4.35 -16.09 1.61
C LYS A 191 -3.99 -17.47 1.10
N TYR A 192 -4.99 -18.21 0.63
CA TYR A 192 -4.81 -19.56 0.11
C TYR A 192 -5.32 -19.65 -1.32
N MET A 193 -4.57 -20.32 -2.17
CA MET A 193 -5.05 -20.73 -3.47
C MET A 193 -5.90 -21.99 -3.30
N ALA A 194 -7.12 -21.98 -3.80
CA ALA A 194 -8.00 -23.13 -3.85
C ALA A 194 -8.10 -23.61 -5.31
N VAL A 195 -7.62 -24.81 -5.59
CA VAL A 195 -7.67 -25.44 -6.93
C VAL A 195 -8.64 -26.61 -6.88
N PRO A 196 -9.65 -26.68 -7.77
CA PRO A 196 -10.54 -27.84 -7.85
C PRO A 196 -9.74 -29.13 -8.11
N LYS A 197 -10.00 -30.17 -7.34
CA LYS A 197 -9.40 -31.50 -7.60
C LYS A 197 -9.87 -32.01 -8.96
N GLY A 198 -8.94 -32.48 -9.79
CA GLY A 198 -9.24 -32.96 -11.14
C GLY A 198 -9.24 -31.89 -12.24
N ALA A 199 -8.92 -30.64 -11.94
CA ALA A 199 -8.83 -29.57 -12.93
C ALA A 199 -7.58 -29.66 -13.87
N ASN A 200 -6.68 -30.59 -13.61
CA ASN A 200 -5.44 -30.79 -14.39
C ASN A 200 -5.51 -32.11 -15.21
N GLN A 201 -6.62 -32.33 -15.94
CA GLN A 201 -6.67 -33.37 -16.98
C GLN A 201 -6.92 -32.76 -18.33
#